data_57cca69645d52cafe9e789e571dddd4f
#
_entry.id   57cca69645d52cafe9e789e571dddd4f
#
_cell.length_a   1.000
_cell.length_b   1.000
_cell.length_c   1.000
_cell.angle_alpha   90.00
_cell.angle_beta   90.00
_cell.angle_gamma   90.00
#
_symmetry.space_group_name_H-M   'P 1'
#
loop_
_entity.id
_entity.type
_entity.pdbx_description
1 polymer ?
#
loop_
_entity_poly.entity_id
_entity_poly.type
_entity_poly.pdbx_seq_one_letter_code
_entity_poly.pdbx_strand_id
1 'polypeptide(L)'
;MLFVVGEETTHDGAHAANAWVEATGFRSLALVNGEPTESMLALGTKGAMRVILRTAGQAAHSAYPHLGHSATRALVHLLAELDSVELPRDELLGETTVNIGSLTGGVADNVVAPSAEARLMARIVGPADEVWTLLERWVAGRATLERSVEIPAMRLGTLDGLPTTVVAFATDIPALPAWGQPFLFGPGTIHVAHRDDEHVAIAELQAAALAYERIVDSLLSR
;
A
#
# COMPACT_ATOMS: atom_id res chain seq x y z
N MET A 1 14.48 5.15 21.31
CA MET A 1 14.37 4.51 19.98
C MET A 1 13.47 3.30 20.15
N LEU A 2 12.52 3.11 19.25
CA LEU A 2 11.61 1.96 19.21
C LEU A 2 11.98 1.08 18.01
N PHE A 3 12.10 -0.22 18.24
CA PHE A 3 12.23 -1.23 17.19
C PHE A 3 11.01 -2.11 17.19
N VAL A 4 10.39 -2.28 16.05
CA VAL A 4 9.20 -3.12 15.84
C VAL A 4 9.49 -4.22 14.83
N VAL A 5 8.61 -5.21 14.74
CA VAL A 5 8.69 -6.35 13.82
C VAL A 5 7.40 -6.48 13.03
N GLY A 6 7.46 -7.17 11.88
CA GLY A 6 6.28 -7.51 11.11
C GLY A 6 5.75 -6.41 10.19
N GLU A 7 6.54 -5.36 9.89
CA GLU A 7 6.14 -4.26 9.02
C GLU A 7 5.69 -4.76 7.64
N GLU A 8 6.45 -5.66 7.04
CA GLU A 8 6.21 -6.24 5.71
C GLU A 8 4.97 -7.16 5.64
N THR A 9 4.33 -7.46 6.77
CA THR A 9 3.27 -8.46 6.83
C THR A 9 2.02 -8.00 7.59
N THR A 10 2.09 -7.98 8.93
CA THR A 10 0.93 -7.83 9.82
C THR A 10 1.00 -6.60 10.73
N HIS A 11 2.12 -5.89 10.74
CA HIS A 11 2.40 -4.74 11.63
C HIS A 11 2.26 -5.09 13.13
N ASP A 12 2.46 -6.35 13.52
CA ASP A 12 2.23 -6.85 14.89
C ASP A 12 3.03 -6.06 15.93
N GLY A 13 4.30 -5.75 15.61
CA GLY A 13 5.17 -4.97 16.51
C GLY A 13 4.66 -3.54 16.72
N ALA A 14 4.19 -2.89 15.66
CA ALA A 14 3.61 -1.55 15.72
C ALA A 14 2.31 -1.55 16.54
N HIS A 15 1.41 -2.50 16.28
CA HIS A 15 0.19 -2.66 17.07
C HIS A 15 0.47 -2.91 18.55
N ALA A 16 1.44 -3.78 18.88
CA ALA A 16 1.85 -4.05 20.25
C ALA A 16 2.43 -2.79 20.93
N ALA A 17 3.26 -2.03 20.22
CA ALA A 17 3.82 -0.78 20.70
C ALA A 17 2.73 0.29 20.96
N ASN A 18 1.73 0.37 20.08
CA ASN A 18 0.61 1.28 20.28
C ASN A 18 -0.24 0.90 21.51
N ALA A 19 -0.57 -0.38 21.65
CA ALA A 19 -1.29 -0.89 22.81
C ALA A 19 -0.53 -0.65 24.13
N TRP A 20 0.81 -0.74 24.12
CA TRP A 20 1.63 -0.43 25.28
C TRP A 20 1.53 1.05 25.69
N VAL A 21 1.57 1.98 24.72
CA VAL A 21 1.39 3.42 24.98
C VAL A 21 0.02 3.69 25.63
N GLU A 22 -1.03 3.11 25.07
CA GLU A 22 -2.40 3.24 25.59
C GLU A 22 -2.53 2.70 27.02
N ALA A 23 -1.94 1.53 27.30
CA ALA A 23 -2.01 0.87 28.59
C ALA A 23 -1.19 1.60 29.67
N THR A 24 -0.06 2.21 29.32
CA THR A 24 0.84 2.86 30.29
C THR A 24 0.59 4.35 30.47
N GLY A 25 -0.17 4.97 29.55
CA GLY A 25 -0.37 6.41 29.50
C GLY A 25 0.90 7.17 29.11
N PHE A 26 1.89 6.50 28.53
CA PHE A 26 3.07 7.16 27.95
C PHE A 26 2.64 8.19 26.92
N ARG A 27 3.30 9.34 26.87
CA ARG A 27 3.00 10.39 25.91
C ARG A 27 4.22 10.71 25.09
N SER A 28 4.09 10.61 23.79
CA SER A 28 5.07 11.05 22.82
C SER A 28 4.63 12.36 22.15
N LEU A 29 5.55 13.27 21.95
CA LEU A 29 5.31 14.50 21.20
C LEU A 29 5.16 14.19 19.70
N ALA A 30 6.03 13.35 19.20
CA ALA A 30 6.11 13.01 17.79
C ALA A 30 6.62 11.57 17.59
N LEU A 31 6.23 10.98 16.49
CA LEU A 31 6.76 9.75 15.93
C LEU A 31 7.59 10.09 14.68
N VAL A 32 8.87 9.78 14.68
CA VAL A 32 9.70 9.84 13.45
C VAL A 32 9.93 8.41 12.99
N ASN A 33 9.21 8.00 11.95
CA ASN A 33 9.37 6.68 11.34
C ASN A 33 10.52 6.70 10.35
N GLY A 34 11.36 5.65 10.36
CA GLY A 34 12.55 5.51 9.54
C GLY A 34 12.27 4.67 8.30
N GLU A 35 12.12 5.32 7.13
CA GLU A 35 11.92 4.67 5.83
C GLU A 35 12.78 5.33 4.77
N PRO A 36 13.09 4.65 3.63
CA PRO A 36 13.94 5.21 2.58
C PRO A 36 13.21 6.32 1.81
N THR A 37 13.40 7.55 2.24
CA THR A 37 12.81 8.77 1.65
C THR A 37 13.84 9.67 0.96
N GLU A 38 15.00 9.13 0.61
CA GLU A 38 16.12 9.90 0.01
C GLU A 38 16.55 11.09 0.87
N SER A 39 16.50 10.92 2.21
CA SER A 39 16.81 11.96 3.21
C SER A 39 15.93 13.22 3.08
N MET A 40 14.69 13.06 2.64
CA MET A 40 13.67 14.11 2.59
C MET A 40 12.54 13.81 3.59
N LEU A 41 11.91 14.84 4.15
CA LEU A 41 10.70 14.66 4.95
C LEU A 41 9.51 14.34 4.03
N ALA A 42 8.85 13.20 4.25
CA ALA A 42 7.66 12.88 3.51
C ALA A 42 6.45 13.68 4.03
N LEU A 43 5.78 14.40 3.15
CA LEU A 43 4.55 15.15 3.44
C LEU A 43 3.33 14.23 3.54
N GLY A 44 3.44 13.01 3.04
CA GLY A 44 2.41 12.00 3.11
C GLY A 44 2.82 10.70 2.44
N THR A 45 2.04 9.66 2.74
CA THR A 45 2.16 8.31 2.16
C THR A 45 0.87 7.94 1.46
N LYS A 46 0.95 7.23 0.33
CA LYS A 46 -0.24 6.58 -0.19
C LYS A 46 -0.60 5.40 0.71
N GLY A 47 -1.89 5.13 0.80
CA GLY A 47 -2.38 3.91 1.42
C GLY A 47 -2.25 2.71 0.49
N ALA A 48 -2.66 1.55 0.98
CA ALA A 48 -2.69 0.30 0.22
C ALA A 48 -4.02 -0.43 0.45
N MET A 49 -4.60 -0.94 -0.63
CA MET A 49 -5.75 -1.84 -0.55
C MET A 49 -5.52 -3.03 -1.47
N ARG A 50 -5.50 -4.23 -0.89
CA ARG A 50 -5.41 -5.47 -1.65
C ARG A 50 -6.82 -5.97 -1.97
N VAL A 51 -7.07 -6.23 -3.25
CA VAL A 51 -8.36 -6.73 -3.74
C VAL A 51 -8.17 -8.04 -4.46
N ILE A 52 -9.01 -9.02 -4.15
CA ILE A 52 -9.08 -10.28 -4.85
C ILE A 52 -10.34 -10.26 -5.71
N LEU A 53 -10.16 -10.42 -7.01
CA LEU A 53 -11.21 -10.44 -8.02
C LEU A 53 -11.38 -11.86 -8.54
N ARG A 54 -12.58 -12.44 -8.43
CA ARG A 54 -12.86 -13.81 -8.88
C ARG A 54 -14.01 -13.83 -9.88
N THR A 55 -13.81 -14.58 -10.96
CA THR A 55 -14.84 -14.90 -11.94
C THR A 55 -15.17 -16.37 -11.91
N ALA A 56 -16.44 -16.68 -12.08
CA ALA A 56 -16.96 -18.04 -12.21
C ALA A 56 -17.35 -18.35 -13.66
N GLY A 57 -17.20 -19.60 -14.04
CA GLY A 57 -17.57 -20.10 -15.35
C GLY A 57 -18.21 -21.49 -15.28
N GLN A 58 -18.38 -22.08 -16.44
CA GLN A 58 -18.87 -23.44 -16.59
C GLN A 58 -17.91 -24.23 -17.49
N ALA A 59 -17.35 -25.30 -16.96
CA ALA A 59 -16.46 -26.17 -17.73
C ALA A 59 -17.18 -26.84 -18.91
N ALA A 60 -16.46 -26.94 -20.02
CA ALA A 60 -16.87 -27.69 -21.21
C ALA A 60 -15.62 -28.13 -21.98
N HIS A 61 -15.77 -29.06 -22.89
CA HIS A 61 -14.69 -29.39 -23.83
C HIS A 61 -14.43 -28.20 -24.75
N SER A 62 -13.16 -27.80 -24.96
CA SER A 62 -12.81 -26.60 -25.73
C SER A 62 -13.26 -26.65 -27.20
N ALA A 63 -13.47 -27.85 -27.77
CA ALA A 63 -14.05 -28.02 -29.10
C ALA A 63 -15.56 -27.64 -29.17
N TYR A 64 -16.23 -27.55 -28.04
CA TYR A 64 -17.65 -27.20 -27.93
C TYR A 64 -17.85 -26.03 -26.95
N PRO A 65 -17.24 -24.86 -27.22
CA PRO A 65 -17.24 -23.75 -26.28
C PRO A 65 -18.62 -23.18 -25.94
N HIS A 66 -19.61 -23.41 -26.81
CA HIS A 66 -21.00 -23.00 -26.62
C HIS A 66 -21.72 -23.75 -25.49
N LEU A 67 -21.14 -24.86 -25.00
CA LEU A 67 -21.67 -25.62 -23.87
C LEU A 67 -21.10 -25.15 -22.51
N GLY A 68 -20.17 -24.19 -22.52
CA GLY A 68 -19.54 -23.67 -21.32
C GLY A 68 -19.48 -22.15 -21.29
N HIS A 69 -18.95 -21.65 -20.18
CA HIS A 69 -18.65 -20.23 -19.99
C HIS A 69 -17.25 -20.08 -19.39
N SER A 70 -16.37 -19.37 -20.08
CA SER A 70 -14.98 -19.24 -19.67
C SER A 70 -14.77 -18.12 -18.64
N ALA A 71 -14.42 -18.51 -17.42
CA ALA A 71 -14.06 -17.59 -16.35
C ALA A 71 -12.80 -16.79 -16.69
N THR A 72 -11.78 -17.42 -17.30
CA THR A 72 -10.53 -16.73 -17.70
C THR A 72 -10.79 -15.65 -18.74
N ARG A 73 -11.64 -15.92 -19.74
CA ARG A 73 -12.02 -14.93 -20.75
C ARG A 73 -12.79 -13.77 -20.09
N ALA A 74 -13.76 -14.06 -19.21
CA ALA A 74 -14.51 -13.06 -18.48
C ALA A 74 -13.60 -12.16 -17.65
N LEU A 75 -12.61 -12.75 -16.94
CA LEU A 75 -11.64 -12.02 -16.15
C LEU A 75 -10.76 -11.11 -16.99
N VAL A 76 -10.21 -11.63 -18.12
CA VAL A 76 -9.36 -10.85 -19.03
C VAL A 76 -10.10 -9.65 -19.62
N HIS A 77 -11.35 -9.85 -20.06
CA HIS A 77 -12.17 -8.74 -20.57
C HIS A 77 -12.44 -7.69 -19.49
N LEU A 78 -12.76 -8.12 -18.27
CA LEU A 78 -12.99 -7.21 -17.16
C LEU A 78 -11.73 -6.41 -16.82
N LEU A 79 -10.56 -7.07 -16.71
CA LEU A 79 -9.29 -6.41 -16.43
C LEU A 79 -8.88 -5.41 -17.54
N ALA A 80 -9.20 -5.69 -18.80
CA ALA A 80 -8.94 -4.75 -19.90
C ALA A 80 -9.76 -3.44 -19.80
N GLU A 81 -10.83 -3.42 -19.03
CA GLU A 81 -11.63 -2.22 -18.75
C GLU A 81 -11.09 -1.42 -17.54
N LEU A 82 -10.15 -1.97 -16.76
CA LEU A 82 -9.68 -1.36 -15.51
C LEU A 82 -9.10 0.05 -15.72
N ASP A 83 -8.35 0.24 -16.79
CA ASP A 83 -7.74 1.53 -17.13
C ASP A 83 -8.78 2.64 -17.44
N SER A 84 -10.04 2.27 -17.68
CA SER A 84 -11.14 3.22 -17.89
C SER A 84 -11.81 3.67 -16.60
N VAL A 85 -11.47 3.08 -15.45
CA VAL A 85 -12.03 3.44 -14.15
C VAL A 85 -11.41 4.74 -13.68
N GLU A 86 -12.22 5.79 -13.54
CA GLU A 86 -11.77 7.05 -12.97
C GLU A 86 -11.58 6.90 -11.45
N LEU A 87 -10.32 6.77 -11.03
CA LEU A 87 -9.93 6.62 -9.64
C LEU A 87 -9.64 7.97 -8.99
N PRO A 88 -9.79 8.10 -7.66
CA PRO A 88 -9.55 9.35 -6.93
C PRO A 88 -8.13 9.90 -7.13
N ARG A 89 -8.04 11.22 -7.14
CA ARG A 89 -6.79 11.99 -7.15
C ARG A 89 -6.75 12.91 -5.94
N ASP A 90 -5.58 13.14 -5.41
CA ASP A 90 -5.30 14.09 -4.34
C ASP A 90 -4.24 15.07 -4.80
N GLU A 91 -4.35 16.34 -4.41
CA GLU A 91 -3.42 17.39 -4.83
C GLU A 91 -1.98 17.14 -4.36
N LEU A 92 -1.81 16.56 -3.18
CA LEU A 92 -0.50 16.24 -2.61
C LEU A 92 -0.02 14.85 -3.01
N LEU A 93 -0.87 13.82 -2.82
CA LEU A 93 -0.49 12.42 -3.00
C LEU A 93 -0.55 11.94 -4.45
N GLY A 94 -1.13 12.74 -5.35
CA GLY A 94 -1.28 12.42 -6.77
C GLY A 94 -2.44 11.47 -7.04
N GLU A 95 -2.22 10.46 -7.89
CA GLU A 95 -3.28 9.55 -8.38
C GLU A 95 -3.35 8.26 -7.56
N THR A 96 -4.55 7.73 -7.37
CA THR A 96 -4.74 6.32 -7.01
C THR A 96 -4.33 5.47 -8.21
N THR A 97 -3.54 4.42 -7.95
CA THR A 97 -3.10 3.47 -8.98
C THR A 97 -3.47 2.05 -8.60
N VAL A 98 -3.74 1.19 -9.59
CA VAL A 98 -4.02 -0.23 -9.36
C VAL A 98 -3.05 -1.07 -10.19
N ASN A 99 -2.34 -1.97 -9.50
CA ASN A 99 -1.47 -2.96 -10.13
C ASN A 99 -2.16 -4.33 -10.15
N ILE A 100 -2.09 -5.02 -11.28
CA ILE A 100 -2.49 -6.42 -11.39
C ILE A 100 -1.29 -7.27 -10.99
N GLY A 101 -1.26 -7.71 -9.73
CA GLY A 101 -0.11 -8.42 -9.17
C GLY A 101 -0.01 -9.89 -9.59
N SER A 102 -1.17 -10.55 -9.77
CA SER A 102 -1.22 -11.92 -10.28
C SER A 102 -2.53 -12.21 -10.99
N LEU A 103 -2.46 -13.17 -11.91
CA LEU A 103 -3.61 -13.68 -12.67
C LEU A 103 -3.49 -15.20 -12.75
N THR A 104 -4.52 -15.92 -12.31
CA THR A 104 -4.58 -17.38 -12.34
C THR A 104 -5.95 -17.85 -12.80
N GLY A 105 -6.02 -19.02 -13.44
CA GLY A 105 -7.31 -19.59 -13.83
C GLY A 105 -7.19 -20.74 -14.81
N GLY A 106 -8.31 -21.42 -15.02
CA GLY A 106 -8.39 -22.62 -15.85
C GLY A 106 -7.83 -23.87 -15.17
N VAL A 107 -7.98 -25.01 -15.85
CA VAL A 107 -7.52 -26.31 -15.36
C VAL A 107 -6.70 -27.08 -16.43
N ALA A 108 -6.99 -26.87 -17.71
CA ALA A 108 -6.27 -27.44 -18.86
C ALA A 108 -6.61 -26.64 -20.14
N ASP A 109 -5.76 -26.71 -21.14
CA ASP A 109 -5.89 -26.01 -22.42
C ASP A 109 -7.09 -26.46 -23.28
N ASN A 110 -7.50 -27.73 -23.11
CA ASN A 110 -8.66 -28.31 -23.78
C ASN A 110 -9.97 -28.22 -22.98
N VAL A 111 -9.99 -27.45 -21.87
CA VAL A 111 -11.17 -27.24 -21.01
C VAL A 111 -11.52 -25.76 -20.94
N VAL A 112 -12.79 -25.42 -21.18
CA VAL A 112 -13.34 -24.09 -20.88
C VAL A 112 -13.20 -23.82 -19.39
N ALA A 113 -12.51 -22.75 -19.00
CA ALA A 113 -12.10 -22.48 -17.64
C ALA A 113 -13.31 -22.26 -16.67
N PRO A 114 -13.47 -23.06 -15.61
CA PRO A 114 -14.57 -22.91 -14.66
C PRO A 114 -14.35 -21.80 -13.62
N SER A 115 -13.11 -21.36 -13.40
CA SER A 115 -12.77 -20.31 -12.44
C SER A 115 -11.53 -19.55 -12.86
N ALA A 116 -11.45 -18.27 -12.42
CA ALA A 116 -10.23 -17.49 -12.52
C ALA A 116 -10.19 -16.44 -11.38
N GLU A 117 -8.97 -16.05 -10.99
CA GLU A 117 -8.70 -15.08 -9.93
C GLU A 117 -7.63 -14.09 -10.39
N ALA A 118 -7.79 -12.83 -10.07
CA ALA A 118 -6.76 -11.81 -10.11
C ALA A 118 -6.56 -11.19 -8.73
N ARG A 119 -5.31 -10.88 -8.39
CA ARG A 119 -4.95 -10.12 -7.19
C ARG A 119 -4.47 -8.74 -7.59
N LEU A 120 -5.16 -7.73 -7.09
CA LEU A 120 -4.91 -6.34 -7.37
C LEU A 120 -4.33 -5.65 -6.13
N MET A 121 -3.41 -4.71 -6.34
CA MET A 121 -2.91 -3.82 -5.31
C MET A 121 -3.23 -2.38 -5.73
N ALA A 122 -4.16 -1.75 -5.01
CA ALA A 122 -4.44 -0.33 -5.17
C ALA A 122 -3.55 0.49 -4.22
N ARG A 123 -2.85 1.51 -4.75
CA ARG A 123 -2.20 2.56 -3.97
C ARG A 123 -3.18 3.74 -3.89
N ILE A 124 -3.84 3.87 -2.75
CA ILE A 124 -4.96 4.80 -2.56
C ILE A 124 -4.48 6.14 -2.01
N VAL A 125 -5.15 7.22 -2.39
CA VAL A 125 -4.82 8.60 -1.96
C VAL A 125 -5.91 9.24 -1.10
N GLY A 126 -7.01 8.50 -0.88
CA GLY A 126 -8.17 8.92 -0.08
C GLY A 126 -8.78 7.72 0.66
N PRO A 127 -10.05 7.84 1.10
CA PRO A 127 -10.74 6.77 1.79
C PRO A 127 -10.83 5.50 0.94
N ALA A 128 -10.51 4.35 1.53
CA ALA A 128 -10.55 3.06 0.83
C ALA A 128 -11.96 2.71 0.33
N ASP A 129 -13.01 3.10 1.07
CA ASP A 129 -14.39 2.86 0.69
C ASP A 129 -14.82 3.58 -0.59
N GLU A 130 -14.22 4.72 -0.90
CA GLU A 130 -14.46 5.43 -2.17
C GLU A 130 -13.93 4.60 -3.34
N VAL A 131 -12.68 4.14 -3.26
CA VAL A 131 -12.07 3.27 -4.27
C VAL A 131 -12.83 1.95 -4.37
N TRP A 132 -13.22 1.36 -3.23
CA TRP A 132 -14.00 0.12 -3.19
C TRP A 132 -15.32 0.26 -3.95
N THR A 133 -16.07 1.33 -3.71
CA THR A 133 -17.35 1.60 -4.40
C THR A 133 -17.17 1.73 -5.92
N LEU A 134 -16.06 2.34 -6.36
CA LEU A 134 -15.74 2.45 -7.80
C LEU A 134 -15.44 1.08 -8.41
N LEU A 135 -14.68 0.24 -7.70
CA LEU A 135 -14.38 -1.13 -8.14
C LEU A 135 -15.65 -2.00 -8.18
N GLU A 136 -16.55 -1.88 -7.21
CA GLU A 136 -17.84 -2.59 -7.24
C GLU A 136 -18.70 -2.18 -8.45
N ARG A 137 -18.73 -0.88 -8.76
CA ARG A 137 -19.44 -0.37 -9.96
C ARG A 137 -18.80 -0.87 -11.25
N TRP A 138 -17.48 -0.85 -11.33
CA TRP A 138 -16.74 -1.39 -12.48
C TRP A 138 -17.03 -2.86 -12.70
N VAL A 139 -17.00 -3.67 -11.66
CA VAL A 139 -17.32 -5.10 -11.73
C VAL A 139 -18.77 -5.34 -12.10
N ALA A 140 -19.71 -4.53 -11.59
CA ALA A 140 -21.15 -4.56 -11.91
C ALA A 140 -21.76 -5.98 -11.82
N GLY A 141 -21.37 -6.77 -10.82
CA GLY A 141 -21.84 -8.14 -10.59
C GLY A 141 -21.26 -9.21 -11.53
N ARG A 142 -20.33 -8.86 -12.45
CA ARG A 142 -19.67 -9.80 -13.38
C ARG A 142 -18.60 -10.66 -12.68
N ALA A 143 -18.18 -10.29 -11.50
CA ALA A 143 -17.21 -10.99 -10.65
C ALA A 143 -17.50 -10.72 -9.19
N THR A 144 -16.86 -11.49 -8.29
CA THR A 144 -16.83 -11.19 -6.86
C THR A 144 -15.55 -10.43 -6.50
N LEU A 145 -15.67 -9.48 -5.59
CA LEU A 145 -14.56 -8.74 -5.00
C LEU A 145 -14.41 -9.12 -3.52
N GLU A 146 -13.19 -9.21 -3.06
CA GLU A 146 -12.83 -9.40 -1.66
C GLU A 146 -11.72 -8.42 -1.30
N ARG A 147 -11.88 -7.66 -0.22
CA ARG A 147 -10.87 -6.75 0.35
C ARG A 147 -10.13 -7.50 1.45
N SER A 148 -8.81 -7.68 1.32
CA SER A 148 -8.02 -8.49 2.23
C SER A 148 -7.00 -7.72 3.06
N VAL A 149 -6.55 -6.54 2.60
CA VAL A 149 -5.63 -5.65 3.33
C VAL A 149 -6.07 -4.23 3.05
N GLU A 150 -6.03 -3.39 4.09
CA GLU A 150 -6.30 -1.98 3.99
C GLU A 150 -5.36 -1.20 4.90
N ILE A 151 -4.60 -0.28 4.32
CA ILE A 151 -3.73 0.68 5.02
C ILE A 151 -4.14 2.07 4.53
N PRO A 152 -4.51 3.01 5.40
CA PRO A 152 -4.96 4.32 4.97
C PRO A 152 -3.82 5.16 4.39
N ALA A 153 -4.16 6.09 3.49
CA ALA A 153 -3.27 7.16 3.09
C ALA A 153 -3.07 8.13 4.26
N MET A 154 -1.86 8.64 4.44
CA MET A 154 -1.52 9.51 5.57
C MET A 154 -1.00 10.86 5.09
N ARG A 155 -1.38 11.93 5.81
CA ARG A 155 -0.69 13.21 5.76
C ARG A 155 0.22 13.32 6.98
N LEU A 156 1.45 13.77 6.76
CA LEU A 156 2.51 13.73 7.76
C LEU A 156 2.94 15.14 8.16
N GLY A 157 3.61 15.23 9.29
CA GLY A 157 4.20 16.47 9.76
C GLY A 157 5.37 16.92 8.89
N THR A 158 5.61 18.22 8.86
CA THR A 158 6.77 18.81 8.19
C THR A 158 7.52 19.74 9.13
N LEU A 159 8.78 20.00 8.82
CA LEU A 159 9.68 20.91 9.54
C LEU A 159 10.36 21.83 8.54
N ASP A 160 10.49 23.09 8.91
CA ASP A 160 11.17 24.08 8.08
C ASP A 160 12.65 23.73 7.89
N GLY A 161 13.19 24.05 6.73
CA GLY A 161 14.61 23.88 6.42
C GLY A 161 15.03 22.47 6.00
N LEU A 162 14.09 21.52 5.92
CA LEU A 162 14.34 20.20 5.34
C LEU A 162 13.65 20.06 3.98
N PRO A 163 14.30 19.39 3.02
CA PRO A 163 13.64 19.08 1.74
C PRO A 163 12.47 18.13 1.98
N THR A 164 11.45 18.22 1.13
CA THR A 164 10.23 17.43 1.27
C THR A 164 9.96 16.57 0.06
N THR A 165 9.25 15.47 0.27
CA THR A 165 8.81 14.53 -0.77
C THR A 165 7.43 13.98 -0.46
N VAL A 166 6.88 13.17 -1.36
CA VAL A 166 5.70 12.33 -1.16
C VAL A 166 6.09 10.91 -1.55
N VAL A 167 5.74 9.94 -0.72
CA VAL A 167 6.05 8.54 -0.99
C VAL A 167 4.81 7.74 -1.36
N ALA A 168 4.98 6.76 -2.25
CA ALA A 168 3.87 5.95 -2.77
C ALA A 168 3.67 4.64 -2.01
N PHE A 169 4.53 4.33 -1.02
CA PHE A 169 4.42 3.14 -0.20
C PHE A 169 3.71 3.43 1.13
N ALA A 170 3.22 2.38 1.78
CA ALA A 170 2.64 2.40 3.11
C ALA A 170 3.72 2.07 4.16
N THR A 171 3.47 2.39 5.43
CA THR A 171 4.40 2.24 6.54
C THR A 171 3.66 1.78 7.80
N ASP A 172 4.38 1.58 8.91
CA ASP A 172 3.82 1.29 10.25
C ASP A 172 3.06 2.47 10.88
N ILE A 173 3.18 3.69 10.36
CA ILE A 173 2.60 4.90 10.97
C ILE A 173 1.09 4.75 11.31
N PRO A 174 0.24 4.21 10.42
CA PRO A 174 -1.19 4.04 10.74
C PRO A 174 -1.48 3.11 11.92
N ALA A 175 -0.55 2.18 12.22
CA ALA A 175 -0.65 1.27 13.36
C ALA A 175 -0.14 1.88 14.68
N LEU A 176 0.37 3.13 14.65
CA LEU A 176 0.98 3.84 15.80
C LEU A 176 0.25 5.17 16.14
N PRO A 177 -1.10 5.24 16.15
CA PRO A 177 -1.81 6.51 16.31
C PRO A 177 -1.60 7.19 17.67
N ALA A 178 -1.22 6.43 18.71
CA ALA A 178 -0.97 6.99 20.05
C ALA A 178 0.44 7.60 20.22
N TRP A 179 1.28 7.58 19.19
CA TRP A 179 2.68 8.02 19.27
C TRP A 179 2.90 9.51 18.93
N GLY A 180 1.85 10.32 18.88
CA GLY A 180 1.93 11.76 18.62
C GLY A 180 1.96 12.12 17.15
N GLN A 181 2.48 13.31 16.80
CA GLN A 181 2.52 13.78 15.42
C GLN A 181 3.46 12.89 14.56
N PRO A 182 2.98 12.27 13.49
CA PRO A 182 3.83 11.43 12.66
C PRO A 182 4.68 12.22 11.67
N PHE A 183 5.94 11.82 11.55
CA PHE A 183 6.92 12.24 10.56
C PHE A 183 7.54 10.99 9.93
N LEU A 184 7.95 11.11 8.68
CA LEU A 184 8.60 10.05 7.93
C LEU A 184 9.87 10.58 7.29
N PHE A 185 11.01 9.98 7.61
CA PHE A 185 12.32 10.39 7.13
C PHE A 185 13.31 9.26 7.20
N GLY A 186 14.16 9.10 6.21
CA GLY A 186 15.33 8.22 6.29
C GLY A 186 16.19 8.25 5.04
N PRO A 187 17.41 7.73 5.15
CA PRO A 187 18.36 7.62 4.04
C PRO A 187 17.97 6.50 3.08
N GLY A 188 18.61 6.49 1.92
CA GLY A 188 18.38 5.48 0.88
C GLY A 188 17.14 5.73 0.06
N THR A 189 16.96 4.92 -0.96
CA THR A 189 15.83 4.98 -1.89
C THR A 189 15.03 3.69 -1.87
N ILE A 190 13.71 3.82 -1.94
CA ILE A 190 12.78 2.68 -2.05
C ILE A 190 12.99 1.86 -3.34
N HIS A 191 13.65 2.43 -4.35
CA HIS A 191 13.82 1.78 -5.66
C HIS A 191 14.74 0.55 -5.64
N VAL A 192 15.52 0.36 -4.58
CA VAL A 192 16.37 -0.83 -4.37
C VAL A 192 15.83 -1.80 -3.33
N ALA A 193 14.72 -1.43 -2.65
CA ALA A 193 14.08 -2.29 -1.66
C ALA A 193 13.55 -3.59 -2.29
N HIS A 194 13.55 -4.68 -1.53
CA HIS A 194 13.10 -6.03 -1.92
C HIS A 194 13.89 -6.63 -3.09
N ARG A 195 15.16 -6.21 -3.27
CA ARG A 195 16.06 -6.73 -4.29
C ARG A 195 17.27 -7.40 -3.63
N ASP A 196 17.91 -8.33 -4.33
CA ASP A 196 19.11 -9.03 -3.83
C ASP A 196 20.29 -8.06 -3.62
N ASP A 197 20.29 -6.92 -4.30
CA ASP A 197 21.31 -5.86 -4.22
C ASP A 197 20.84 -4.65 -3.39
N GLU A 198 19.85 -4.82 -2.52
CA GLU A 198 19.37 -3.77 -1.61
C GLU A 198 20.52 -3.19 -0.76
N HIS A 199 20.63 -1.89 -0.77
CA HIS A 199 21.73 -1.19 -0.10
C HIS A 199 21.38 0.25 0.24
N VAL A 200 22.16 0.82 1.17
CA VAL A 200 22.22 2.24 1.47
C VAL A 200 23.68 2.68 1.58
N ALA A 201 24.03 3.85 1.07
CA ALA A 201 25.40 4.34 1.15
C ALA A 201 25.76 4.73 2.60
N ILE A 202 26.98 4.38 3.05
CA ILE A 202 27.45 4.73 4.40
C ILE A 202 27.41 6.24 4.64
N ALA A 203 27.75 7.04 3.62
CA ALA A 203 27.70 8.50 3.71
C ALA A 203 26.26 9.02 3.93
N GLU A 204 25.26 8.39 3.34
CA GLU A 204 23.86 8.72 3.57
C GLU A 204 23.40 8.39 4.99
N LEU A 205 23.84 7.24 5.54
CA LEU A 205 23.58 6.87 6.95
C LEU A 205 24.18 7.92 7.91
N GLN A 206 25.40 8.36 7.65
CA GLN A 206 26.07 9.38 8.48
C GLN A 206 25.36 10.74 8.38
N ALA A 207 24.95 11.14 7.18
CA ALA A 207 24.20 12.38 6.98
C ALA A 207 22.80 12.32 7.62
N ALA A 208 22.13 11.16 7.53
CA ALA A 208 20.83 10.95 8.15
C ALA A 208 20.89 11.03 9.69
N ALA A 209 21.94 10.52 10.33
CA ALA A 209 22.12 10.65 11.77
C ALA A 209 22.09 12.12 12.21
N LEU A 210 22.84 13.00 11.51
CA LEU A 210 22.82 14.45 11.75
C LEU A 210 21.46 15.09 11.44
N ALA A 211 20.74 14.59 10.44
CA ALA A 211 19.41 15.08 10.11
C ALA A 211 18.40 14.68 11.20
N TYR A 212 18.46 13.47 11.75
CA TYR A 212 17.62 13.07 12.88
C TYR A 212 17.87 13.95 14.13
N GLU A 213 19.10 14.31 14.44
CA GLU A 213 19.39 15.26 15.52
C GLU A 213 18.69 16.61 15.28
N ARG A 214 18.79 17.17 14.07
CA ARG A 214 18.10 18.42 13.72
C ARG A 214 16.58 18.32 13.80
N ILE A 215 16.01 17.18 13.39
CA ILE A 215 14.58 16.91 13.49
C ILE A 215 14.16 16.94 14.97
N VAL A 216 14.89 16.24 15.84
CA VAL A 216 14.62 16.19 17.29
C VAL A 216 14.73 17.58 17.91
N ASP A 217 15.79 18.34 17.63
CA ASP A 217 16.00 19.70 18.14
C ASP A 217 14.85 20.62 17.69
N SER A 218 14.43 20.53 16.44
CA SER A 218 13.32 21.33 15.91
C SER A 218 11.98 20.98 16.57
N LEU A 219 11.75 19.71 16.90
CA LEU A 219 10.54 19.26 17.60
C LEU A 219 10.52 19.68 19.06
N LEU A 220 11.67 19.67 19.74
CA LEU A 220 11.79 20.07 21.17
C LEU A 220 11.76 21.60 21.35
N SER A 221 11.98 22.37 20.30
CA SER A 221 11.99 23.84 20.32
C SER A 221 10.61 24.47 20.04
N ARG A 222 9.60 23.66 19.78
CA ARG A 222 8.20 24.08 19.56
C ARG A 222 7.42 24.12 20.87
#